data_82c0f8868ba3c51e916204eac0919a6e
#
_entry.id   82c0f8868ba3c51e916204eac0919a6e
#
_cell.length_a   1.000
_cell.length_b   1.000
_cell.length_c   1.000
_cell.angle_alpha   90.00
_cell.angle_beta   90.00
_cell.angle_gamma   90.00
#
_symmetry.space_group_name_H-M   'P 1'
#
loop_
_entity.id
_entity.type
_entity.pdbx_description
1 polymer ?
#
loop_
_entity_poly.entity_id
_entity_poly.type
_entity_poly.pdbx_seq_one_letter_code
_entity_poly.pdbx_strand_id
1 'polypeptide(L)'
;MRFRLSIIVAVGALVLAGCASVSSTSPSATAGKRELMIVANDEKQVWDATGKVVLSAPGRDSLSIIDIGADPLAPRIIITLPLPNTIAGPPVNLAITPDETLAIVANSLNVVTENGVLKQVPDNRLFVIDLTTTPPMLIDTVMVGKQPSGLSINRAGNLALIANRADNSVSVLRITGKKVELIDTVAMGESVAHVRFTPDGKRALAAKFPNHKIAFLEVNGEKVTYNKLDVPAGLWPYNVDVTPDGKLALTADNGNAGAADGHVDTVSVIDIEVSPPRVIDKIVVGDAPEGLAISPTGKLAVAVLLKGSNSATTAPFYNRNASVVALKIDGKKVTRGNEVEVRGLPEGAVFSQDGRYLYVGNFIDQDISILRVDGDQLVNTGKSLQLPGHPAAMRGKLTH
;
A
#
# COMPACT_ATOMS: atom_id res chain seq x y z
N MET A 1 -12.45 -73.51 -83.01
CA MET A 1 -12.93 -72.33 -82.24
C MET A 1 -12.61 -72.60 -80.80
N ARG A 2 -11.56 -72.01 -80.27
CA ARG A 2 -11.12 -72.21 -78.89
C ARG A 2 -11.08 -70.85 -78.21
N PHE A 3 -11.94 -70.64 -77.30
CA PHE A 3 -11.96 -69.41 -76.40
C PHE A 3 -10.92 -69.60 -75.32
N ARG A 4 -10.03 -68.63 -75.19
CA ARG A 4 -9.12 -68.55 -74.05
C ARG A 4 -9.70 -67.56 -73.07
N LEU A 5 -9.90 -67.98 -71.84
CA LEU A 5 -10.33 -67.21 -70.70
C LEU A 5 -9.08 -66.62 -70.04
N SER A 6 -8.96 -65.28 -69.97
CA SER A 6 -7.91 -64.60 -69.27
C SER A 6 -8.43 -64.15 -67.89
N ILE A 7 -7.78 -64.68 -66.88
CA ILE A 7 -8.06 -64.25 -65.45
C ILE A 7 -7.26 -63.02 -65.16
N ILE A 8 -7.95 -61.92 -64.79
CA ILE A 8 -7.34 -60.70 -64.25
C ILE A 8 -7.35 -60.77 -62.71
N VAL A 9 -6.14 -60.83 -62.10
CA VAL A 9 -5.93 -60.77 -60.67
C VAL A 9 -5.86 -59.29 -60.31
N ALA A 10 -6.87 -58.77 -59.55
CA ALA A 10 -6.84 -57.41 -58.96
C ALA A 10 -6.14 -57.46 -57.61
N VAL A 11 -5.00 -56.80 -57.50
CA VAL A 11 -4.30 -56.57 -56.25
C VAL A 11 -4.91 -55.32 -55.58
N GLY A 12 -5.67 -55.55 -54.53
CA GLY A 12 -6.23 -54.45 -53.68
C GLY A 12 -5.17 -53.90 -52.74
N ALA A 13 -4.76 -52.68 -52.95
CA ALA A 13 -3.91 -51.93 -51.98
C ALA A 13 -4.79 -51.40 -50.83
N LEU A 14 -4.58 -51.92 -49.62
CA LEU A 14 -5.18 -51.43 -48.40
C LEU A 14 -4.45 -50.14 -48.00
N VAL A 15 -5.10 -49.00 -48.12
CA VAL A 15 -4.60 -47.72 -47.56
C VAL A 15 -5.07 -47.64 -46.07
N LEU A 16 -4.15 -47.86 -45.16
CA LEU A 16 -4.35 -47.58 -43.75
C LEU A 16 -4.28 -46.05 -43.52
N ALA A 17 -5.44 -45.39 -43.34
CA ALA A 17 -5.53 -44.02 -42.88
C ALA A 17 -5.20 -44.00 -41.39
N GLY A 18 -3.96 -43.63 -41.05
CA GLY A 18 -3.56 -43.32 -39.67
C GLY A 18 -4.20 -42.02 -39.22
N CYS A 19 -5.18 -42.08 -38.30
CA CYS A 19 -5.64 -40.91 -37.56
C CYS A 19 -4.52 -40.46 -36.62
N ALA A 20 -3.74 -39.45 -37.03
CA ALA A 20 -2.89 -38.72 -36.11
C ALA A 20 -3.78 -37.87 -35.22
N SER A 21 -3.98 -38.30 -33.98
CA SER A 21 -4.55 -37.48 -32.92
C SER A 21 -3.59 -36.32 -32.63
N VAL A 22 -3.89 -35.14 -33.14
CA VAL A 22 -3.23 -33.89 -32.71
C VAL A 22 -3.66 -33.63 -31.27
N SER A 23 -2.83 -34.04 -30.30
CA SER A 23 -2.94 -33.63 -28.93
C SER A 23 -2.68 -32.12 -28.89
N SER A 24 -3.73 -31.31 -28.85
CA SER A 24 -3.62 -29.91 -28.49
C SER A 24 -3.22 -29.85 -27.02
N THR A 25 -1.93 -29.84 -26.75
CA THR A 25 -1.42 -29.36 -25.44
C THR A 25 -1.70 -27.86 -25.37
N SER A 26 -2.84 -27.50 -24.79
CA SER A 26 -3.03 -26.17 -24.26
C SER A 26 -1.85 -25.88 -23.33
N PRO A 27 -1.14 -24.75 -23.45
CA PRO A 27 -0.12 -24.43 -22.50
C PRO A 27 -0.81 -24.39 -21.14
N SER A 28 -0.40 -25.27 -20.23
CA SER A 28 -0.74 -25.19 -18.82
C SER A 28 -0.28 -23.80 -18.36
N ALA A 29 -1.21 -22.89 -18.16
CA ALA A 29 -0.93 -21.66 -17.47
C ALA A 29 -0.31 -22.06 -16.13
N THR A 30 0.98 -21.85 -15.96
CA THR A 30 1.62 -21.94 -14.65
C THR A 30 0.81 -21.03 -13.75
N ALA A 31 0.04 -21.62 -12.82
CA ALA A 31 -0.71 -20.87 -11.84
C ALA A 31 0.29 -19.93 -11.18
N GLY A 32 0.15 -18.63 -11.45
CA GLY A 32 1.01 -17.60 -10.89
C GLY A 32 1.01 -17.75 -9.37
N LYS A 33 2.14 -17.49 -8.74
CA LYS A 33 2.23 -17.51 -7.28
C LYS A 33 1.20 -16.52 -6.76
N ARG A 34 0.34 -16.95 -5.81
CA ARG A 34 -0.61 -16.06 -5.12
C ARG A 34 0.16 -14.88 -4.53
N GLU A 35 -0.27 -13.68 -4.84
CA GLU A 35 0.25 -12.44 -4.29
C GLU A 35 -0.91 -11.48 -4.08
N LEU A 36 -1.15 -11.10 -2.84
CA LEU A 36 -2.29 -10.28 -2.47
C LEU A 36 -1.90 -8.81 -2.27
N MET A 37 -2.80 -7.96 -2.72
CA MET A 37 -2.86 -6.55 -2.37
C MET A 37 -4.24 -6.26 -1.79
N ILE A 38 -4.30 -5.45 -0.74
CA ILE A 38 -5.55 -4.97 -0.15
C ILE A 38 -5.65 -3.47 -0.35
N VAL A 39 -6.86 -3.01 -0.64
CA VAL A 39 -7.18 -1.61 -0.91
C VAL A 39 -8.40 -1.22 -0.11
N ALA A 40 -8.24 -0.25 0.76
CA ALA A 40 -9.31 0.32 1.54
C ALA A 40 -9.93 1.50 0.79
N ASN A 41 -11.25 1.50 0.63
CA ASN A 41 -11.98 2.51 -0.11
C ASN A 41 -12.83 3.34 0.85
N ASP A 42 -12.70 4.68 0.80
CA ASP A 42 -13.47 5.63 1.60
C ASP A 42 -14.54 6.32 0.74
N GLU A 43 -15.80 6.16 1.13
CA GLU A 43 -16.95 6.78 0.46
C GLU A 43 -17.59 7.89 1.31
N LYS A 44 -16.98 8.23 2.45
CA LYS A 44 -17.51 9.22 3.39
C LYS A 44 -17.02 10.63 3.12
N GLN A 45 -15.94 10.77 2.35
CA GLN A 45 -15.30 12.05 2.09
C GLN A 45 -14.87 12.18 0.62
N VAL A 46 -15.20 13.32 0.03
CA VAL A 46 -14.68 13.76 -1.28
C VAL A 46 -14.38 15.25 -1.23
N TRP A 47 -13.79 15.80 -2.27
CA TRP A 47 -13.57 17.25 -2.44
C TRP A 47 -14.42 17.79 -3.58
N ASP A 48 -15.02 18.96 -3.37
CA ASP A 48 -15.72 19.69 -4.41
C ASP A 48 -14.75 20.53 -5.27
N ALA A 49 -15.27 21.16 -6.31
CA ALA A 49 -14.47 22.02 -7.22
C ALA A 49 -13.81 23.23 -6.53
N THR A 50 -14.24 23.56 -5.31
CA THR A 50 -13.63 24.63 -4.48
C THR A 50 -12.56 24.11 -3.53
N GLY A 51 -12.23 22.81 -3.59
CA GLY A 51 -11.27 22.14 -2.71
C GLY A 51 -11.78 21.91 -1.29
N LYS A 52 -13.09 22.06 -1.07
CA LYS A 52 -13.70 21.82 0.24
C LYS A 52 -14.08 20.35 0.38
N VAL A 53 -13.86 19.82 1.59
CA VAL A 53 -14.33 18.49 1.97
C VAL A 53 -15.85 18.45 1.98
N VAL A 54 -16.42 17.47 1.30
CA VAL A 54 -17.85 17.12 1.31
C VAL A 54 -17.99 15.76 1.98
N LEU A 55 -18.73 15.73 3.09
CA LEU A 55 -18.98 14.49 3.84
C LEU A 55 -20.26 13.81 3.36
N SER A 56 -20.22 12.50 3.36
CA SER A 56 -21.35 11.60 3.10
C SER A 56 -21.65 10.73 4.30
N ALA A 57 -22.87 10.20 4.37
CA ALA A 57 -23.24 9.25 5.42
C ALA A 57 -22.38 7.99 5.35
N PRO A 58 -21.99 7.39 6.50
CA PRO A 58 -21.20 6.17 6.55
C PRO A 58 -21.98 4.96 6.00
N GLY A 59 -21.27 3.85 5.74
CA GLY A 59 -21.86 2.55 5.37
C GLY A 59 -21.62 2.11 3.93
N ARG A 60 -20.92 2.90 3.11
CA ARG A 60 -20.54 2.53 1.74
C ARG A 60 -19.07 2.20 1.56
N ASP A 61 -18.25 2.42 2.59
CA ASP A 61 -16.84 2.10 2.58
C ASP A 61 -16.62 0.60 2.39
N SER A 62 -15.47 0.24 1.84
CA SER A 62 -15.17 -1.16 1.56
C SER A 62 -13.66 -1.45 1.61
N LEU A 63 -13.33 -2.74 1.68
CA LEU A 63 -12.00 -3.30 1.50
C LEU A 63 -12.01 -4.20 0.28
N SER A 64 -11.23 -3.87 -0.74
CA SER A 64 -11.00 -4.74 -1.91
C SER A 64 -9.76 -5.60 -1.67
N ILE A 65 -9.89 -6.92 -1.86
CA ILE A 65 -8.79 -7.89 -1.83
C ILE A 65 -8.50 -8.28 -3.27
N ILE A 66 -7.26 -8.08 -3.71
CA ILE A 66 -6.85 -8.13 -5.11
C ILE A 66 -5.71 -9.13 -5.27
N ASP A 67 -5.82 -10.01 -6.26
CA ASP A 67 -4.74 -10.88 -6.73
C ASP A 67 -3.93 -10.14 -7.79
N ILE A 68 -2.66 -9.88 -7.50
CA ILE A 68 -1.68 -9.26 -8.40
C ILE A 68 -0.64 -10.27 -8.90
N GLY A 69 -0.65 -11.50 -8.37
CA GLY A 69 0.34 -12.52 -8.70
C GLY A 69 0.03 -13.33 -9.95
N ALA A 70 -1.26 -13.48 -10.29
CA ALA A 70 -1.67 -14.26 -11.46
C ALA A 70 -1.30 -13.55 -12.77
N ASP A 71 -1.61 -12.27 -12.90
CA ASP A 71 -1.19 -11.39 -14.00
C ASP A 71 -0.97 -9.96 -13.44
N PRO A 72 0.28 -9.52 -13.27
CA PRO A 72 0.58 -8.19 -12.75
C PRO A 72 0.04 -7.02 -13.59
N LEU A 73 -0.19 -7.23 -14.88
CA LEU A 73 -0.75 -6.22 -15.80
C LEU A 73 -2.28 -6.25 -15.89
N ALA A 74 -2.90 -7.29 -15.34
CA ALA A 74 -4.35 -7.45 -15.26
C ALA A 74 -4.76 -8.00 -13.88
N PRO A 75 -4.47 -7.26 -12.79
CA PRO A 75 -4.83 -7.67 -11.44
C PRO A 75 -6.35 -7.86 -11.32
N ARG A 76 -6.76 -8.75 -10.41
CA ARG A 76 -8.15 -9.16 -10.30
C ARG A 76 -8.65 -8.97 -8.86
N ILE A 77 -9.78 -8.28 -8.72
CA ILE A 77 -10.50 -8.21 -7.44
C ILE A 77 -11.06 -9.60 -7.12
N ILE A 78 -10.62 -10.18 -6.00
CA ILE A 78 -11.13 -11.45 -5.47
C ILE A 78 -12.49 -11.23 -4.80
N ILE A 79 -12.56 -10.21 -3.95
CA ILE A 79 -13.75 -9.81 -3.21
C ILE A 79 -13.64 -8.35 -2.77
N THR A 80 -14.79 -7.71 -2.59
CA THR A 80 -14.95 -6.44 -1.88
C THR A 80 -15.82 -6.64 -0.66
N LEU A 81 -15.28 -6.38 0.53
CA LEU A 81 -15.96 -6.53 1.81
C LEU A 81 -16.48 -5.16 2.27
N PRO A 82 -17.73 -5.03 2.74
CA PRO A 82 -18.17 -3.83 3.46
C PRO A 82 -17.32 -3.65 4.72
N LEU A 83 -16.60 -2.54 4.80
CA LEU A 83 -15.69 -2.26 5.91
C LEU A 83 -15.48 -0.75 6.03
N PRO A 84 -15.75 -0.14 7.21
CA PRO A 84 -15.43 1.28 7.41
C PRO A 84 -13.96 1.57 7.18
N ASN A 85 -13.68 2.64 6.44
CA ASN A 85 -12.32 3.11 6.17
C ASN A 85 -12.29 4.64 6.02
N THR A 86 -11.11 5.23 5.96
CA THR A 86 -10.95 6.67 5.83
C THR A 86 -9.69 7.04 5.10
N ILE A 87 -9.77 8.10 4.27
CA ILE A 87 -8.62 8.76 3.66
C ILE A 87 -7.85 9.66 4.65
N ALA A 88 -8.44 10.00 5.79
CA ALA A 88 -7.80 10.89 6.75
C ALA A 88 -6.66 10.19 7.51
N GLY A 89 -5.47 10.29 6.99
CA GLY A 89 -4.23 9.70 7.50
C GLY A 89 -3.31 9.27 6.38
N PRO A 90 -2.06 8.90 6.67
CA PRO A 90 -1.19 8.36 5.62
C PRO A 90 -1.80 7.07 5.07
N PRO A 91 -1.62 6.77 3.76
CA PRO A 91 -2.30 5.67 3.07
C PRO A 91 -1.75 4.28 3.44
N VAL A 92 -1.50 4.06 4.74
CA VAL A 92 -0.80 2.89 5.31
C VAL A 92 -1.50 2.38 6.58
N ASN A 93 -2.80 2.62 6.72
CA ASN A 93 -3.63 2.18 7.85
C ASN A 93 -4.07 0.70 7.77
N LEU A 94 -3.36 -0.10 6.98
CA LEU A 94 -3.64 -1.52 6.77
C LEU A 94 -2.35 -2.32 6.54
N ALA A 95 -2.36 -3.61 6.83
CA ALA A 95 -1.26 -4.52 6.56
C ALA A 95 -1.74 -5.95 6.34
N ILE A 96 -0.93 -6.73 5.64
CA ILE A 96 -1.07 -8.18 5.46
C ILE A 96 0.04 -8.87 6.27
N THR A 97 -0.28 -9.94 6.99
CA THR A 97 0.73 -10.77 7.66
C THR A 97 1.70 -11.38 6.66
N PRO A 98 2.98 -11.62 7.03
CA PRO A 98 3.98 -12.16 6.12
C PRO A 98 3.63 -13.53 5.50
N ASP A 99 2.78 -14.31 6.15
CA ASP A 99 2.26 -15.59 5.67
C ASP A 99 0.98 -15.46 4.83
N GLU A 100 0.47 -14.24 4.63
CA GLU A 100 -0.78 -13.91 3.92
C GLU A 100 -2.03 -14.61 4.50
N THR A 101 -2.02 -14.89 5.80
CA THR A 101 -3.18 -15.51 6.47
C THR A 101 -4.18 -14.48 6.99
N LEU A 102 -3.69 -13.31 7.40
CA LEU A 102 -4.53 -12.22 7.92
C LEU A 102 -4.24 -10.90 7.21
N ALA A 103 -5.26 -10.06 7.12
CA ALA A 103 -5.13 -8.62 6.97
C ALA A 103 -5.68 -7.91 8.20
N ILE A 104 -5.04 -6.80 8.59
CA ILE A 104 -5.55 -5.90 9.64
C ILE A 104 -5.73 -4.51 9.04
N VAL A 105 -6.85 -3.87 9.36
CA VAL A 105 -7.27 -2.58 8.79
C VAL A 105 -7.77 -1.67 9.90
N ALA A 106 -7.16 -0.50 10.05
CA ALA A 106 -7.57 0.50 11.02
C ALA A 106 -8.52 1.52 10.37
N ASN A 107 -9.58 1.91 11.09
CA ASN A 107 -10.41 3.06 10.71
C ASN A 107 -10.08 4.26 11.56
N SER A 108 -9.48 5.30 10.97
CA SER A 108 -9.00 6.47 11.71
C SER A 108 -10.14 7.42 12.08
N LEU A 109 -11.01 7.74 11.13
CA LEU A 109 -12.15 8.63 11.35
C LEU A 109 -13.45 7.94 10.88
N ASN A 110 -14.51 8.23 11.59
CA ASN A 110 -15.86 7.92 11.17
C ASN A 110 -16.65 9.20 10.94
N VAL A 111 -17.80 9.11 10.28
CA VAL A 111 -18.76 10.20 10.12
C VAL A 111 -20.01 9.88 10.93
N VAL A 112 -20.43 10.86 11.73
CA VAL A 112 -21.67 10.79 12.51
C VAL A 112 -22.57 11.95 12.16
N THR A 113 -23.88 11.80 12.41
CA THR A 113 -24.83 12.91 12.30
C THR A 113 -25.09 13.48 13.69
N GLU A 114 -24.73 14.74 13.89
CA GLU A 114 -24.98 15.46 15.14
C GLU A 114 -25.77 16.73 14.84
N ASN A 115 -26.94 16.85 15.43
CA ASN A 115 -27.90 17.96 15.16
C ASN A 115 -28.19 18.17 13.67
N GLY A 116 -28.32 17.06 12.89
CA GLY A 116 -28.60 17.11 11.45
C GLY A 116 -27.39 17.46 10.57
N VAL A 117 -26.19 17.60 11.14
CA VAL A 117 -24.94 17.91 10.42
C VAL A 117 -24.01 16.71 10.47
N LEU A 118 -23.41 16.37 9.35
CA LEU A 118 -22.36 15.34 9.27
C LEU A 118 -21.05 15.90 9.84
N LYS A 119 -20.43 15.12 10.73
CA LYS A 119 -19.15 15.47 11.36
C LYS A 119 -18.22 14.26 11.38
N GLN A 120 -16.93 14.50 11.15
CA GLN A 120 -15.89 13.52 11.40
C GLN A 120 -15.59 13.42 12.90
N VAL A 121 -15.48 12.17 13.37
CA VAL A 121 -15.10 11.86 14.76
C VAL A 121 -14.03 10.79 14.76
N PRO A 122 -13.07 10.79 15.72
CA PRO A 122 -12.11 9.73 15.88
C PRO A 122 -12.81 8.36 16.06
N ASP A 123 -12.37 7.35 15.32
CA ASP A 123 -12.69 5.94 15.57
C ASP A 123 -11.60 5.32 16.44
N ASN A 124 -11.76 4.08 16.84
CA ASN A 124 -10.77 3.27 17.57
C ASN A 124 -10.86 1.78 17.23
N ARG A 125 -11.39 1.46 16.04
CA ARG A 125 -11.56 0.07 15.58
C ARG A 125 -10.43 -0.36 14.66
N LEU A 126 -9.97 -1.59 14.89
CA LEU A 126 -9.10 -2.35 14.04
C LEU A 126 -9.84 -3.61 13.59
N PHE A 127 -9.97 -3.82 12.30
CA PHE A 127 -10.66 -4.97 11.71
C PHE A 127 -9.66 -6.06 11.36
N VAL A 128 -9.99 -7.32 11.66
CA VAL A 128 -9.18 -8.50 11.37
C VAL A 128 -9.88 -9.34 10.31
N ILE A 129 -9.22 -9.55 9.18
CA ILE A 129 -9.75 -10.26 8.02
C ILE A 129 -8.98 -11.56 7.84
N ASP A 130 -9.68 -12.68 7.78
CA ASP A 130 -9.13 -13.98 7.42
C ASP A 130 -8.99 -14.08 5.89
N LEU A 131 -7.76 -14.14 5.41
CA LEU A 131 -7.44 -14.26 3.99
C LEU A 131 -7.37 -15.72 3.51
N THR A 132 -7.49 -16.69 4.42
CA THR A 132 -7.40 -18.13 4.09
C THR A 132 -8.75 -18.74 3.72
N THR A 133 -9.85 -18.10 4.08
CA THR A 133 -11.19 -18.53 3.70
C THR A 133 -11.49 -18.19 2.23
N THR A 134 -12.48 -18.88 1.65
CA THR A 134 -12.93 -18.64 0.28
C THR A 134 -14.43 -18.40 0.29
N PRO A 135 -14.89 -17.16 0.14
CA PRO A 135 -14.11 -15.91 0.06
C PRO A 135 -13.47 -15.48 1.40
N PRO A 136 -12.47 -14.59 1.38
CA PRO A 136 -11.98 -13.92 2.58
C PRO A 136 -13.08 -13.23 3.38
N MET A 137 -12.95 -13.14 4.71
CA MET A 137 -14.01 -12.61 5.57
C MET A 137 -13.48 -11.87 6.79
N LEU A 138 -14.25 -10.91 7.28
CA LEU A 138 -14.05 -10.26 8.58
C LEU A 138 -14.30 -11.28 9.70
N ILE A 139 -13.35 -11.45 10.59
CA ILE A 139 -13.44 -12.42 11.71
C ILE A 139 -13.44 -11.78 13.09
N ASP A 140 -12.91 -10.55 13.21
CA ASP A 140 -12.83 -9.88 14.52
C ASP A 140 -12.73 -8.36 14.38
N THR A 141 -13.02 -7.63 15.45
CA THR A 141 -12.83 -6.19 15.60
C THR A 141 -12.19 -5.90 16.95
N VAL A 142 -10.96 -5.41 16.93
CA VAL A 142 -10.17 -5.09 18.12
C VAL A 142 -10.24 -3.58 18.39
N MET A 143 -10.48 -3.22 19.65
CA MET A 143 -10.46 -1.81 20.07
C MET A 143 -9.02 -1.40 20.41
N VAL A 144 -8.56 -0.29 19.82
CA VAL A 144 -7.22 0.29 19.99
C VAL A 144 -7.34 1.74 20.46
N GLY A 145 -6.24 2.50 20.46
CA GLY A 145 -6.28 3.92 20.78
C GLY A 145 -7.08 4.73 19.74
N LYS A 146 -7.42 5.97 20.09
CA LYS A 146 -8.26 6.85 19.26
C LYS A 146 -7.53 7.33 18.01
N GLN A 147 -8.26 7.38 16.92
CA GLN A 147 -7.79 7.75 15.59
C GLN A 147 -6.61 6.88 15.13
N PRO A 148 -6.79 5.53 15.10
CA PRO A 148 -5.75 4.62 14.65
C PRO A 148 -5.47 4.88 13.16
N SER A 149 -4.18 4.98 12.82
CA SER A 149 -3.71 5.43 11.53
C SER A 149 -2.68 4.44 10.95
N GLY A 150 -1.53 4.91 10.51
CA GLY A 150 -0.53 4.04 9.91
C GLY A 150 -0.03 2.94 10.85
N LEU A 151 0.07 1.73 10.31
CA LEU A 151 0.41 0.53 11.08
C LEU A 151 1.45 -0.34 10.38
N SER A 152 2.08 -1.22 11.14
CA SER A 152 3.06 -2.18 10.63
C SER A 152 2.98 -3.48 11.41
N ILE A 153 3.18 -4.61 10.71
CA ILE A 153 3.38 -5.94 11.31
C ILE A 153 4.88 -6.27 11.20
N ASN A 154 5.45 -6.87 12.23
CA ASN A 154 6.86 -7.31 12.19
C ASN A 154 7.05 -8.50 11.24
N ARG A 155 8.30 -8.75 10.83
CA ARG A 155 8.65 -9.83 9.89
C ARG A 155 8.26 -11.22 10.39
N ALA A 156 8.22 -11.43 11.71
CA ALA A 156 7.77 -12.69 12.30
C ALA A 156 6.25 -12.90 12.23
N GLY A 157 5.47 -11.85 11.92
CA GLY A 157 4.02 -11.90 11.81
C GLY A 157 3.28 -12.02 13.15
N ASN A 158 3.96 -11.85 14.27
CA ASN A 158 3.42 -12.08 15.61
C ASN A 158 3.20 -10.80 16.43
N LEU A 159 3.65 -9.64 15.93
CA LEU A 159 3.49 -8.35 16.58
C LEU A 159 3.07 -7.29 15.56
N ALA A 160 2.09 -6.46 15.93
CA ALA A 160 1.70 -5.28 15.15
C ALA A 160 1.78 -4.02 16.02
N LEU A 161 2.13 -2.90 15.38
CA LEU A 161 2.11 -1.57 15.98
C LEU A 161 1.17 -0.67 15.19
N ILE A 162 0.41 0.18 15.89
CA ILE A 162 -0.55 1.11 15.29
C ILE A 162 -0.36 2.48 15.91
N ALA A 163 -0.18 3.49 15.07
CA ALA A 163 -0.14 4.89 15.49
C ALA A 163 -1.55 5.38 15.84
N ASN A 164 -1.77 5.90 17.04
CA ASN A 164 -3.05 6.47 17.49
C ASN A 164 -2.90 7.99 17.55
N ARG A 165 -3.38 8.69 16.52
CA ARG A 165 -3.14 10.14 16.34
C ARG A 165 -3.74 10.97 17.46
N ALA A 166 -5.00 10.71 17.84
CA ALA A 166 -5.70 11.50 18.84
C ALA A 166 -5.29 11.16 20.28
N ASP A 167 -4.73 9.97 20.53
CA ASP A 167 -4.25 9.57 21.86
C ASP A 167 -2.74 9.79 22.04
N ASN A 168 -2.03 10.31 21.03
CA ASN A 168 -0.58 10.52 21.10
C ASN A 168 0.17 9.26 21.56
N SER A 169 -0.21 8.10 21.02
CA SER A 169 0.28 6.80 21.48
C SER A 169 0.49 5.82 20.33
N VAL A 170 1.14 4.70 20.64
CA VAL A 170 1.25 3.53 19.75
C VAL A 170 0.64 2.34 20.46
N SER A 171 -0.38 1.72 19.88
CA SER A 171 -0.92 0.43 20.33
C SER A 171 0.01 -0.70 19.93
N VAL A 172 0.24 -1.64 20.85
CA VAL A 172 1.03 -2.86 20.64
C VAL A 172 0.09 -4.06 20.64
N LEU A 173 0.06 -4.83 19.55
CA LEU A 173 -0.84 -5.96 19.40
C LEU A 173 -0.06 -7.23 19.18
N ARG A 174 -0.46 -8.29 19.90
CA ARG A 174 -0.01 -9.67 19.67
C ARG A 174 -0.86 -10.31 18.59
N ILE A 175 -0.22 -11.05 17.68
CA ILE A 175 -0.86 -11.88 16.67
C ILE A 175 -0.50 -13.35 16.97
N THR A 176 -1.50 -14.20 17.22
CA THR A 176 -1.32 -15.63 17.47
C THR A 176 -2.30 -16.42 16.61
N GLY A 177 -1.82 -16.99 15.51
CA GLY A 177 -2.70 -17.58 14.50
C GLY A 177 -3.67 -16.51 13.96
N LYS A 178 -4.98 -16.71 14.15
CA LYS A 178 -6.02 -15.75 13.69
C LYS A 178 -6.49 -14.77 14.78
N LYS A 179 -5.90 -14.84 15.98
CA LYS A 179 -6.25 -13.96 17.09
C LYS A 179 -5.33 -12.75 17.12
N VAL A 180 -5.92 -11.57 17.23
CA VAL A 180 -5.21 -10.28 17.38
C VAL A 180 -5.65 -9.64 18.69
N GLU A 181 -4.71 -9.28 19.57
CA GLU A 181 -5.00 -8.77 20.91
C GLU A 181 -4.17 -7.52 21.21
N LEU A 182 -4.82 -6.48 21.71
CA LEU A 182 -4.13 -5.33 22.28
C LEU A 182 -3.46 -5.77 23.61
N ILE A 183 -2.13 -5.69 23.68
CA ILE A 183 -1.35 -6.11 24.87
C ILE A 183 -0.69 -4.96 25.60
N ASP A 184 -0.47 -3.82 24.93
CA ASP A 184 0.16 -2.63 25.54
C ASP A 184 -0.15 -1.37 24.73
N THR A 185 0.10 -0.21 25.34
CA THR A 185 0.00 1.11 24.69
C THR A 185 1.17 1.99 25.13
N VAL A 186 2.00 2.40 24.17
CA VAL A 186 3.19 3.21 24.39
C VAL A 186 2.83 4.69 24.23
N ALA A 187 2.98 5.48 25.30
CA ALA A 187 2.77 6.93 25.23
C ALA A 187 3.90 7.61 24.44
N MET A 188 3.53 8.36 23.40
CA MET A 188 4.49 9.07 22.54
C MET A 188 4.64 10.54 22.89
N GLY A 189 3.72 11.10 23.67
CA GLY A 189 3.70 12.50 24.09
C GLY A 189 3.27 13.50 23.00
N GLU A 190 3.26 13.08 21.75
CA GLU A 190 2.92 13.87 20.58
C GLU A 190 2.16 12.99 19.58
N SER A 191 1.38 13.59 18.69
CA SER A 191 0.61 12.87 17.67
C SER A 191 1.54 12.13 16.69
N VAL A 192 1.20 10.88 16.38
CA VAL A 192 1.94 10.02 15.47
C VAL A 192 1.04 9.59 14.29
N ALA A 193 1.55 9.71 13.07
CA ALA A 193 0.79 9.35 11.86
C ALA A 193 1.01 7.90 11.43
N HIS A 194 2.25 7.43 11.46
CA HIS A 194 2.64 6.10 11.00
C HIS A 194 3.68 5.49 11.93
N VAL A 195 3.69 4.17 12.02
CA VAL A 195 4.73 3.39 12.70
C VAL A 195 5.21 2.26 11.77
N ARG A 196 6.55 2.06 11.72
CA ARG A 196 7.19 1.07 10.84
C ARG A 196 8.25 0.29 11.60
N PHE A 197 8.19 -1.06 11.59
CA PHE A 197 9.26 -1.91 12.10
C PHE A 197 10.52 -1.82 11.23
N THR A 198 11.68 -1.94 11.87
CA THR A 198 12.91 -2.31 11.15
C THR A 198 12.88 -3.79 10.75
N PRO A 199 13.58 -4.21 9.67
CA PRO A 199 13.54 -5.59 9.18
C PRO A 199 14.02 -6.64 10.20
N ASP A 200 14.89 -6.26 11.15
CA ASP A 200 15.36 -7.13 12.24
C ASP A 200 14.35 -7.25 13.37
N GLY A 201 13.26 -6.46 13.34
CA GLY A 201 12.21 -6.45 14.36
C GLY A 201 12.62 -5.91 15.72
N LYS A 202 13.83 -5.33 15.87
CA LYS A 202 14.36 -4.85 17.15
C LYS A 202 14.03 -3.39 17.43
N ARG A 203 13.63 -2.65 16.43
CA ARG A 203 13.21 -1.25 16.52
C ARG A 203 11.97 -1.00 15.69
N ALA A 204 11.28 0.08 16.01
CA ALA A 204 10.27 0.67 15.14
C ALA A 204 10.46 2.18 15.09
N LEU A 205 10.07 2.77 13.97
CA LEU A 205 10.10 4.21 13.73
C LEU A 205 8.68 4.74 13.76
N ALA A 206 8.45 5.88 14.42
CA ALA A 206 7.14 6.50 14.49
C ALA A 206 7.20 7.96 14.00
N ALA A 207 6.38 8.31 13.04
CA ALA A 207 6.34 9.64 12.45
C ALA A 207 5.53 10.59 13.33
N LYS A 208 6.21 11.45 14.10
CA LYS A 208 5.63 12.54 14.89
C LYS A 208 5.43 13.76 13.99
N PHE A 209 4.43 13.67 13.15
CA PHE A 209 4.24 14.58 12.01
C PHE A 209 4.07 16.05 12.37
N PRO A 210 3.30 16.45 13.43
CA PRO A 210 3.15 17.86 13.74
C PRO A 210 4.43 18.51 14.29
N ASN A 211 5.38 17.69 14.75
CA ASN A 211 6.61 18.14 15.39
C ASN A 211 7.85 17.90 14.52
N HIS A 212 7.66 17.46 13.25
CA HIS A 212 8.72 17.31 12.25
C HIS A 212 9.84 16.35 12.69
N LYS A 213 9.44 15.22 13.32
CA LYS A 213 10.39 14.25 13.90
C LYS A 213 10.02 12.82 13.58
N ILE A 214 11.03 11.96 13.61
CA ILE A 214 10.87 10.50 13.64
C ILE A 214 11.36 10.01 15.01
N ALA A 215 10.46 9.39 15.75
CA ALA A 215 10.75 8.73 17.01
C ALA A 215 11.22 7.30 16.79
N PHE A 216 12.14 6.83 17.63
CA PHE A 216 12.64 5.46 17.63
C PHE A 216 12.12 4.73 18.87
N LEU A 217 11.49 3.58 18.63
CA LEU A 217 11.02 2.67 19.67
C LEU A 217 11.93 1.45 19.69
N GLU A 218 12.27 0.98 20.89
CA GLU A 218 12.96 -0.27 21.12
C GLU A 218 11.94 -1.42 21.24
N VAL A 219 12.21 -2.54 20.56
CA VAL A 219 11.36 -3.73 20.57
C VAL A 219 12.15 -4.92 21.09
N ASN A 220 11.68 -5.49 22.20
CA ASN A 220 12.27 -6.69 22.83
C ASN A 220 11.16 -7.73 23.08
N GLY A 221 11.00 -8.65 22.13
CA GLY A 221 9.86 -9.55 22.10
C GLY A 221 8.55 -8.74 21.93
N GLU A 222 7.65 -8.87 22.91
CA GLU A 222 6.38 -8.12 22.92
C GLU A 222 6.48 -6.77 23.64
N LYS A 223 7.58 -6.51 24.34
CA LYS A 223 7.79 -5.25 25.04
C LYS A 223 8.29 -4.18 24.06
N VAL A 224 7.53 -3.11 23.93
CA VAL A 224 7.87 -1.94 23.13
C VAL A 224 8.05 -0.75 24.05
N THR A 225 9.16 -0.01 23.89
CA THR A 225 9.48 1.15 24.72
C THR A 225 9.91 2.32 23.87
N TYR A 226 9.54 3.53 24.30
CA TYR A 226 9.99 4.78 23.71
C TYR A 226 10.88 5.53 24.70
N ASN A 227 12.18 5.61 24.40
CA ASN A 227 13.19 6.24 25.24
C ASN A 227 13.43 7.71 24.91
N LYS A 228 12.46 8.36 24.22
CA LYS A 228 12.53 9.76 23.78
C LYS A 228 13.68 10.05 22.80
N LEU A 229 14.13 9.04 22.06
CA LEU A 229 15.05 9.21 20.95
C LEU A 229 14.28 9.68 19.73
N ASP A 230 14.40 10.94 19.41
CA ASP A 230 13.79 11.58 18.24
C ASP A 230 14.87 12.14 17.32
N VAL A 231 14.66 12.01 16.00
CA VAL A 231 15.50 12.58 14.96
C VAL A 231 14.68 13.62 14.18
N PRO A 232 15.14 14.86 14.01
CA PRO A 232 14.48 15.82 13.14
C PRO A 232 14.36 15.29 11.70
N ALA A 233 13.20 15.51 11.07
CA ALA A 233 12.96 15.18 9.66
C ALA A 233 12.63 16.44 8.86
N GLY A 234 12.06 16.31 7.67
CA GLY A 234 11.46 17.42 6.94
C GLY A 234 10.16 17.88 7.60
N LEU A 235 9.49 18.84 6.96
CA LEU A 235 8.23 19.38 7.49
C LEU A 235 7.12 18.35 7.32
N TRP A 236 6.39 18.06 8.40
CA TRP A 236 5.24 17.17 8.38
C TRP A 236 5.55 15.77 7.85
N PRO A 237 6.49 15.00 8.44
CA PRO A 237 6.80 13.64 8.00
C PRO A 237 5.60 12.73 8.26
N TYR A 238 4.85 12.42 7.21
CA TYR A 238 3.55 11.77 7.32
C TYR A 238 3.64 10.26 7.18
N ASN A 239 4.56 9.81 6.33
CA ASN A 239 4.85 8.39 6.10
C ASN A 239 6.34 8.12 6.34
N VAL A 240 6.67 6.91 6.80
CA VAL A 240 8.05 6.44 6.98
C VAL A 240 8.17 5.00 6.50
N ASP A 241 9.20 4.70 5.73
CA ASP A 241 9.51 3.33 5.33
C ASP A 241 11.00 3.03 5.54
N VAL A 242 11.37 1.75 5.64
CA VAL A 242 12.72 1.28 5.96
C VAL A 242 13.23 0.39 4.85
N THR A 243 14.50 0.56 4.44
CA THR A 243 15.12 -0.30 3.43
C THR A 243 15.20 -1.76 3.90
N PRO A 244 15.10 -2.75 2.98
CA PRO A 244 15.13 -4.17 3.33
C PRO A 244 16.41 -4.61 4.09
N ASP A 245 17.51 -3.90 3.90
CA ASP A 245 18.77 -4.14 4.62
C ASP A 245 18.83 -3.46 6.01
N GLY A 246 17.80 -2.68 6.36
CA GLY A 246 17.69 -2.01 7.66
C GLY A 246 18.66 -0.85 7.88
N LYS A 247 19.28 -0.30 6.81
CA LYS A 247 20.31 0.75 6.95
C LYS A 247 19.77 2.16 6.83
N LEU A 248 18.71 2.35 6.01
CA LEU A 248 18.09 3.64 5.80
C LEU A 248 16.61 3.59 6.15
N ALA A 249 16.10 4.72 6.62
CA ALA A 249 14.69 5.04 6.58
C ALA A 249 14.47 6.27 5.69
N LEU A 250 13.35 6.27 4.96
CA LEU A 250 12.89 7.39 4.17
C LEU A 250 11.57 7.91 4.74
N THR A 251 11.33 9.23 4.65
CA THR A 251 10.06 9.84 5.06
C THR A 251 9.44 10.59 3.91
N ALA A 252 8.12 10.57 3.78
CA ALA A 252 7.40 11.53 2.96
C ALA A 252 7.11 12.76 3.84
N ASP A 253 7.82 13.85 3.60
CA ASP A 253 7.70 15.10 4.34
C ASP A 253 6.69 15.96 3.58
N ASN A 254 5.42 15.91 3.99
CA ASN A 254 4.27 16.42 3.23
C ASN A 254 4.21 17.96 3.16
N GLY A 255 5.01 18.67 3.99
CA GLY A 255 5.13 20.11 3.96
C GLY A 255 3.99 20.82 4.71
N ASN A 256 2.90 21.15 4.03
CA ASN A 256 1.83 21.98 4.57
C ASN A 256 0.66 21.18 5.15
N ALA A 257 0.92 20.44 6.26
CA ALA A 257 -0.14 19.82 7.08
C ALA A 257 -1.12 18.91 6.31
N GLY A 258 -0.66 18.21 5.28
CA GLY A 258 -1.49 17.31 4.46
C GLY A 258 -2.19 18.00 3.29
N ALA A 259 -1.83 19.25 2.98
CA ALA A 259 -2.39 20.01 1.87
C ALA A 259 -1.30 20.42 0.88
N ALA A 260 -1.57 20.25 -0.41
CA ALA A 260 -0.75 20.84 -1.45
C ALA A 260 -0.87 22.37 -1.45
N ASP A 261 0.23 23.07 -1.69
CA ASP A 261 0.28 24.53 -1.70
C ASP A 261 1.12 25.09 -2.86
N GLY A 262 1.60 24.21 -3.74
CA GLY A 262 2.42 24.54 -4.90
C GLY A 262 3.92 24.70 -4.60
N HIS A 263 4.34 24.58 -3.34
CA HIS A 263 5.74 24.56 -2.98
C HIS A 263 6.32 23.16 -3.11
N VAL A 264 7.65 23.08 -3.19
CA VAL A 264 8.33 21.79 -3.26
C VAL A 264 8.66 21.28 -1.86
N ASP A 265 8.34 20.02 -1.62
CA ASP A 265 8.57 19.30 -0.40
C ASP A 265 9.63 18.20 -0.59
N THR A 266 9.93 17.47 0.47
CA THR A 266 11.10 16.60 0.53
C THR A 266 10.77 15.16 0.92
N VAL A 267 11.75 14.30 0.66
CA VAL A 267 11.93 13.00 1.32
C VAL A 267 13.19 13.10 2.16
N SER A 268 13.10 12.94 3.48
CA SER A 268 14.28 12.84 4.35
C SER A 268 14.90 11.45 4.26
N VAL A 269 16.22 11.38 4.19
CA VAL A 269 17.01 10.16 4.22
C VAL A 269 17.67 10.04 5.59
N ILE A 270 17.33 9.01 6.35
CA ILE A 270 17.81 8.80 7.72
C ILE A 270 18.71 7.59 7.75
N ASP A 271 19.98 7.78 8.15
CA ASP A 271 20.91 6.69 8.45
C ASP A 271 20.53 6.10 9.82
N ILE A 272 19.94 4.90 9.80
CA ILE A 272 19.50 4.17 11.00
C ILE A 272 20.45 3.05 11.44
N GLU A 273 21.55 2.85 10.68
CA GLU A 273 22.63 1.92 11.04
C GLU A 273 23.53 2.48 12.13
N VAL A 274 23.71 3.81 12.15
CA VAL A 274 24.52 4.49 13.14
C VAL A 274 23.77 4.76 14.45
N SER A 275 24.52 4.95 15.53
CA SER A 275 23.94 5.32 16.83
C SER A 275 24.61 6.61 17.33
N PRO A 276 23.86 7.68 17.59
CA PRO A 276 22.42 7.83 17.32
C PRO A 276 22.09 7.90 15.82
N PRO A 277 20.87 7.52 15.40
CA PRO A 277 20.40 7.73 14.03
C PRO A 277 20.43 9.20 13.64
N ARG A 278 20.59 9.49 12.34
CA ARG A 278 20.66 10.89 11.87
C ARG A 278 20.15 11.04 10.44
N VAL A 279 19.55 12.18 10.14
CA VAL A 279 19.26 12.59 8.76
C VAL A 279 20.58 12.88 8.05
N ILE A 280 20.78 12.28 6.91
CA ILE A 280 21.99 12.44 6.08
C ILE A 280 21.73 13.20 4.79
N ASP A 281 20.47 13.28 4.36
CA ASP A 281 20.06 14.01 3.16
C ASP A 281 18.57 14.37 3.18
N LYS A 282 18.17 15.32 2.34
CA LYS A 282 16.77 15.68 2.03
C LYS A 282 16.63 15.86 0.53
N ILE A 283 15.83 15.00 -0.09
CA ILE A 283 15.63 14.98 -1.53
C ILE A 283 14.37 15.79 -1.87
N VAL A 284 14.51 16.84 -2.65
CA VAL A 284 13.37 17.60 -3.17
C VAL A 284 12.61 16.73 -4.18
N VAL A 285 11.33 16.50 -3.93
CA VAL A 285 10.51 15.61 -4.77
C VAL A 285 9.37 16.35 -5.49
N GLY A 286 8.73 17.32 -4.86
CA GLY A 286 7.61 18.08 -5.39
C GLY A 286 6.55 18.32 -4.32
N ASP A 287 5.39 18.83 -4.72
CA ASP A 287 4.34 19.31 -3.84
C ASP A 287 3.56 18.17 -3.17
N ALA A 288 3.51 18.19 -1.85
CA ALA A 288 2.76 17.30 -0.97
C ALA A 288 3.00 15.80 -1.21
N PRO A 289 4.21 15.26 -0.93
CA PRO A 289 4.43 13.82 -0.89
C PRO A 289 3.68 13.19 0.30
N GLU A 290 2.83 12.20 0.04
CA GLU A 290 2.06 11.52 1.08
C GLU A 290 2.31 10.02 1.08
N GLY A 291 2.09 9.34 -0.03
CA GLY A 291 2.46 7.95 -0.22
C GLY A 291 3.97 7.77 -0.34
N LEU A 292 4.48 6.72 0.30
CA LEU A 292 5.89 6.32 0.23
C LEU A 292 5.98 4.80 0.24
N ALA A 293 6.77 4.24 -0.66
CA ALA A 293 7.07 2.81 -0.65
C ALA A 293 8.51 2.55 -1.09
N ILE A 294 9.18 1.62 -0.43
CA ILE A 294 10.49 1.12 -0.84
C ILE A 294 10.31 -0.23 -1.53
N SER A 295 10.93 -0.41 -2.69
CA SER A 295 10.90 -1.66 -3.44
C SER A 295 11.51 -2.81 -2.62
N PRO A 296 10.99 -4.04 -2.73
CA PRO A 296 11.57 -5.22 -2.10
C PRO A 296 13.05 -5.44 -2.44
N THR A 297 13.52 -4.90 -3.57
CA THR A 297 14.93 -4.96 -3.95
C THR A 297 15.84 -4.02 -3.15
N GLY A 298 15.27 -3.04 -2.45
CA GLY A 298 16.02 -2.00 -1.73
C GLY A 298 16.75 -1.00 -2.61
N LYS A 299 16.59 -1.07 -3.95
CA LYS A 299 17.30 -0.22 -4.91
C LYS A 299 16.49 0.97 -5.42
N LEU A 300 15.19 0.94 -5.18
CA LEU A 300 14.23 1.96 -5.60
C LEU A 300 13.24 2.24 -4.49
N ALA A 301 12.90 3.49 -4.33
CA ALA A 301 11.74 3.93 -3.58
C ALA A 301 10.88 4.84 -4.45
N VAL A 302 9.66 5.13 -4.01
CA VAL A 302 8.77 6.08 -4.67
C VAL A 302 8.15 7.02 -3.65
N ALA A 303 8.02 8.29 -4.04
CA ALA A 303 7.21 9.28 -3.37
C ALA A 303 5.99 9.59 -4.24
N VAL A 304 4.81 9.52 -3.66
CA VAL A 304 3.53 9.82 -4.32
C VAL A 304 3.15 11.24 -3.98
N LEU A 305 3.01 12.08 -5.00
CA LEU A 305 2.77 13.52 -4.86
C LEU A 305 1.30 13.84 -5.14
N LEU A 306 0.67 14.63 -4.29
CA LEU A 306 -0.73 15.06 -4.47
C LEU A 306 -0.86 16.16 -5.55
N LYS A 307 0.11 17.05 -5.66
CA LYS A 307 0.20 18.15 -6.67
C LYS A 307 -1.07 19.00 -6.78
N GLY A 308 -1.77 19.21 -5.67
CA GLY A 308 -2.97 20.02 -5.64
C GLY A 308 -4.19 19.41 -6.32
N SER A 309 -4.20 18.12 -6.63
CA SER A 309 -5.30 17.49 -7.38
C SER A 309 -6.64 17.45 -6.63
N ASN A 310 -6.62 17.65 -5.31
CA ASN A 310 -7.81 17.85 -4.46
C ASN A 310 -8.02 19.32 -4.03
N SER A 311 -7.25 20.26 -4.56
CA SER A 311 -7.37 21.69 -4.29
C SER A 311 -8.47 22.33 -5.13
N ALA A 312 -8.78 23.60 -4.84
CA ALA A 312 -9.71 24.37 -5.69
C ALA A 312 -9.22 24.37 -7.15
N THR A 313 -10.10 24.12 -8.09
CA THR A 313 -9.75 24.10 -9.53
C THR A 313 -9.25 25.45 -10.06
N THR A 314 -9.48 26.53 -9.30
CA THR A 314 -8.99 27.89 -9.56
C THR A 314 -7.65 28.19 -8.86
N ALA A 315 -7.13 27.30 -8.03
CA ALA A 315 -5.83 27.50 -7.39
C ALA A 315 -4.71 27.48 -8.44
N PRO A 316 -3.70 28.38 -8.34
CA PRO A 316 -2.63 28.45 -9.35
C PRO A 316 -1.76 27.20 -9.42
N PHE A 317 -1.80 26.37 -8.38
CA PHE A 317 -1.07 25.09 -8.27
C PHE A 317 -1.97 23.86 -8.48
N TYR A 318 -3.24 24.07 -8.86
CA TYR A 318 -4.13 22.95 -9.16
C TYR A 318 -3.64 22.16 -10.38
N ASN A 319 -3.56 20.85 -10.23
CA ASN A 319 -3.36 19.91 -11.32
C ASN A 319 -4.45 18.82 -11.24
N ARG A 320 -5.11 18.53 -12.38
CA ARG A 320 -6.10 17.44 -12.43
C ARG A 320 -5.46 16.08 -12.12
N ASN A 321 -4.26 15.89 -12.61
CA ASN A 321 -3.44 14.70 -12.41
C ASN A 321 -2.30 15.01 -11.45
N ALA A 322 -1.84 13.97 -10.82
CA ALA A 322 -0.74 13.98 -9.88
C ALA A 322 0.42 13.12 -10.40
N SER A 323 1.39 12.79 -9.56
CA SER A 323 2.55 12.04 -10.04
C SER A 323 3.20 11.16 -8.98
N VAL A 324 4.06 10.27 -9.45
CA VAL A 324 4.96 9.45 -8.64
C VAL A 324 6.40 9.74 -9.05
N VAL A 325 7.24 10.01 -8.07
CA VAL A 325 8.68 10.26 -8.27
C VAL A 325 9.47 9.03 -7.85
N ALA A 326 10.33 8.53 -8.75
CA ALA A 326 11.30 7.50 -8.44
C ALA A 326 12.45 8.06 -7.61
N LEU A 327 12.93 7.28 -6.65
CA LEU A 327 14.08 7.58 -5.80
C LEU A 327 15.04 6.40 -5.88
N LYS A 328 16.16 6.59 -6.58
CA LYS A 328 17.21 5.57 -6.70
C LYS A 328 18.00 5.48 -5.40
N ILE A 329 18.19 4.25 -4.89
CA ILE A 329 18.95 3.95 -3.69
C ILE A 329 20.23 3.20 -4.09
N ASP A 330 21.39 3.77 -3.77
CA ASP A 330 22.71 3.17 -3.96
C ASP A 330 23.52 3.28 -2.65
N GLY A 331 23.49 2.21 -1.87
CA GLY A 331 24.01 2.23 -0.50
C GLY A 331 23.28 3.26 0.35
N LYS A 332 24.00 4.28 0.86
CA LYS A 332 23.41 5.39 1.64
C LYS A 332 23.06 6.63 0.80
N LYS A 333 23.34 6.59 -0.50
CA LYS A 333 22.99 7.69 -1.40
C LYS A 333 21.61 7.46 -2.00
N VAL A 334 20.73 8.44 -1.85
CA VAL A 334 19.41 8.47 -2.49
C VAL A 334 19.39 9.63 -3.47
N THR A 335 18.92 9.38 -4.69
CA THR A 335 18.84 10.42 -5.73
C THR A 335 17.48 10.41 -6.39
N ARG A 336 16.95 11.60 -6.69
CA ARG A 336 15.71 11.76 -7.46
C ARG A 336 15.89 11.20 -8.87
N GLY A 337 15.01 10.29 -9.27
CA GLY A 337 14.90 9.74 -10.62
C GLY A 337 13.82 10.43 -11.45
N ASN A 338 13.19 9.66 -12.35
CA ASN A 338 12.11 10.17 -13.17
C ASN A 338 10.80 10.34 -12.39
N GLU A 339 9.96 11.19 -12.93
CA GLU A 339 8.60 11.44 -12.46
C GLU A 339 7.61 10.90 -13.51
N VAL A 340 6.56 10.21 -13.07
CA VAL A 340 5.54 9.63 -13.94
C VAL A 340 4.19 10.15 -13.50
N GLU A 341 3.42 10.68 -14.44
CA GLU A 341 2.05 11.13 -14.20
C GLU A 341 1.15 9.92 -13.87
N VAL A 342 0.31 10.11 -12.84
CA VAL A 342 -0.81 9.26 -12.46
C VAL A 342 -2.07 10.13 -12.32
N ARG A 343 -3.21 9.54 -11.94
CA ARG A 343 -4.46 10.28 -11.87
C ARG A 343 -4.60 11.09 -10.56
N GLY A 344 -5.78 11.65 -10.32
CA GLY A 344 -6.01 12.61 -9.26
C GLY A 344 -6.02 12.01 -7.86
N LEU A 345 -5.41 12.72 -6.92
CA LEU A 345 -5.27 12.39 -5.50
C LEU A 345 -4.77 10.95 -5.31
N PRO A 346 -3.54 10.64 -5.74
CA PRO A 346 -2.98 9.33 -5.53
C PRO A 346 -2.58 9.17 -4.07
N GLU A 347 -2.98 8.04 -3.47
CA GLU A 347 -2.79 7.77 -2.04
C GLU A 347 -1.74 6.69 -1.81
N GLY A 348 -2.12 5.44 -1.91
CA GLY A 348 -1.22 4.30 -1.64
C GLY A 348 -0.35 3.92 -2.83
N ALA A 349 0.81 3.35 -2.53
CA ALA A 349 1.70 2.74 -3.51
C ALA A 349 2.15 1.36 -3.04
N VAL A 350 2.09 0.35 -3.91
CA VAL A 350 2.45 -1.04 -3.61
C VAL A 350 3.33 -1.59 -4.72
N PHE A 351 4.53 -2.02 -4.37
CA PHE A 351 5.36 -2.81 -5.28
C PHE A 351 4.91 -4.27 -5.30
N SER A 352 4.98 -4.93 -6.47
CA SER A 352 4.98 -6.40 -6.54
C SER A 352 6.17 -6.98 -5.77
N GLN A 353 6.05 -8.22 -5.26
CA GLN A 353 7.11 -8.85 -4.45
C GLN A 353 8.44 -8.99 -5.20
N ASP A 354 8.40 -9.09 -6.52
CA ASP A 354 9.60 -9.12 -7.38
C ASP A 354 10.14 -7.72 -7.74
N GLY A 355 9.46 -6.67 -7.30
CA GLY A 355 9.83 -5.28 -7.54
C GLY A 355 9.68 -4.79 -8.98
N ARG A 356 9.06 -5.57 -9.88
CA ARG A 356 8.92 -5.23 -11.31
C ARG A 356 7.72 -4.35 -11.63
N TYR A 357 6.73 -4.30 -10.77
CA TYR A 357 5.54 -3.49 -10.94
C TYR A 357 5.27 -2.64 -9.70
N LEU A 358 4.63 -1.50 -9.94
CA LEU A 358 4.15 -0.59 -8.92
C LEU A 358 2.67 -0.27 -9.20
N TYR A 359 1.85 -0.41 -8.18
CA TYR A 359 0.42 -0.11 -8.20
C TYR A 359 0.17 1.16 -7.39
N VAL A 360 -0.54 2.13 -7.97
CA VAL A 360 -0.82 3.42 -7.33
C VAL A 360 -2.33 3.67 -7.35
N GLY A 361 -2.93 3.82 -6.17
CA GLY A 361 -4.36 4.08 -6.03
C GLY A 361 -4.67 5.55 -6.30
N ASN A 362 -5.60 5.83 -7.20
CA ASN A 362 -6.04 7.18 -7.56
C ASN A 362 -7.43 7.41 -6.97
N PHE A 363 -7.48 8.16 -5.88
CA PHE A 363 -8.71 8.34 -5.10
C PHE A 363 -9.84 8.96 -5.95
N ILE A 364 -9.56 10.07 -6.62
CA ILE A 364 -10.60 10.79 -7.39
C ILE A 364 -11.13 9.95 -8.56
N ASP A 365 -10.29 9.12 -9.16
CA ASP A 365 -10.63 8.34 -10.35
C ASP A 365 -11.13 6.93 -10.03
N GLN A 366 -11.11 6.53 -8.76
CA GLN A 366 -11.57 5.21 -8.29
C GLN A 366 -10.88 4.05 -9.01
N ASP A 367 -9.58 4.18 -9.25
CA ASP A 367 -8.82 3.15 -9.94
C ASP A 367 -7.38 3.04 -9.41
N ILE A 368 -6.67 2.06 -9.94
CA ILE A 368 -5.25 1.82 -9.67
C ILE A 368 -4.48 1.96 -10.98
N SER A 369 -3.52 2.87 -11.03
CA SER A 369 -2.53 2.94 -12.12
C SER A 369 -1.50 1.84 -11.95
N ILE A 370 -1.13 1.16 -13.06
CA ILE A 370 -0.11 0.12 -13.07
C ILE A 370 1.12 0.63 -13.79
N LEU A 371 2.23 0.74 -13.06
CA LEU A 371 3.53 1.12 -13.61
C LEU A 371 4.47 -0.07 -13.64
N ARG A 372 5.38 -0.10 -14.62
CA ARG A 372 6.48 -1.06 -14.69
C ARG A 372 7.75 -0.41 -14.18
N VAL A 373 8.55 -1.18 -13.45
CA VAL A 373 9.90 -0.81 -13.06
C VAL A 373 10.88 -1.33 -14.12
N ASP A 374 11.65 -0.42 -14.70
CA ASP A 374 12.67 -0.73 -15.72
C ASP A 374 14.02 -0.20 -15.24
N GLY A 375 14.77 -1.06 -14.58
CA GLY A 375 15.99 -0.65 -13.87
C GLY A 375 15.66 0.27 -12.70
N ASP A 376 16.06 1.54 -12.79
CA ASP A 376 15.78 2.60 -11.81
C ASP A 376 14.69 3.60 -12.28
N GLN A 377 13.98 3.27 -13.36
CA GLN A 377 12.96 4.11 -13.97
C GLN A 377 11.56 3.51 -13.76
N LEU A 378 10.58 4.40 -13.59
CA LEU A 378 9.16 4.05 -13.64
C LEU A 378 8.63 4.30 -15.06
N VAL A 379 7.84 3.38 -15.56
CA VAL A 379 7.21 3.48 -16.89
C VAL A 379 5.71 3.25 -16.74
N ASN A 380 4.90 4.22 -17.16
CA ASN A 380 3.45 4.04 -17.20
C ASN A 380 3.10 3.00 -18.26
N THR A 381 2.38 1.95 -17.85
CA THR A 381 1.97 0.87 -18.77
C THR A 381 0.72 1.22 -19.57
N GLY A 382 0.03 2.31 -19.23
CA GLY A 382 -1.30 2.64 -19.77
C GLY A 382 -2.40 1.69 -19.26
N LYS A 383 -2.09 0.76 -18.34
CA LYS A 383 -3.06 -0.16 -17.73
C LYS A 383 -3.55 0.39 -16.39
N SER A 384 -4.81 0.10 -16.08
CA SER A 384 -5.40 0.39 -14.78
C SER A 384 -6.38 -0.68 -14.37
N LEU A 385 -6.68 -0.74 -13.07
CA LEU A 385 -7.75 -1.55 -12.50
C LEU A 385 -8.81 -0.63 -11.91
N GLN A 386 -10.04 -0.68 -12.43
CA GLN A 386 -11.16 0.04 -11.85
C GLN A 386 -11.57 -0.57 -10.51
N LEU A 387 -11.83 0.27 -9.51
CA LEU A 387 -12.26 -0.11 -8.17
C LEU A 387 -13.75 0.22 -7.94
N PRO A 388 -14.40 -0.45 -6.99
CA PRO A 388 -15.80 -0.16 -6.63
C PRO A 388 -15.96 1.11 -5.75
N GLY A 389 -14.85 1.78 -5.39
CA GLY A 389 -14.84 2.96 -4.55
C GLY A 389 -13.50 3.70 -4.60
N HIS A 390 -13.38 4.75 -3.79
CA HIS A 390 -12.24 5.66 -3.75
C HIS A 390 -11.07 5.06 -2.94
N PRO A 391 -9.94 4.63 -3.55
CA PRO A 391 -8.80 4.02 -2.83
C PRO A 391 -8.14 5.03 -1.91
N ALA A 392 -8.31 4.86 -0.61
CA ALA A 392 -7.77 5.71 0.44
C ALA A 392 -6.46 5.18 1.03
N ALA A 393 -6.22 3.88 0.95
CA ALA A 393 -4.98 3.25 1.41
C ALA A 393 -4.77 1.91 0.73
N MET A 394 -3.51 1.50 0.59
CA MET A 394 -3.14 0.25 -0.09
C MET A 394 -1.94 -0.40 0.58
N ARG A 395 -1.98 -1.73 0.68
CA ARG A 395 -0.80 -2.53 1.08
C ARG A 395 -0.78 -3.87 0.38
N GLY A 396 0.41 -4.26 -0.04
CA GLY A 396 0.75 -5.63 -0.37
C GLY A 396 1.39 -6.33 0.82
N LYS A 397 1.79 -7.57 0.62
CA LYS A 397 2.62 -8.29 1.57
C LYS A 397 3.95 -7.57 1.75
N LEU A 398 4.34 -7.35 2.99
CA LEU A 398 5.67 -6.85 3.31
C LEU A 398 6.70 -7.98 3.14
N THR A 399 7.74 -7.70 2.39
CA THR A 399 8.80 -8.67 2.08
C THR A 399 10.04 -8.48 2.96
N HIS A 400 10.03 -7.46 3.83
CA HIS A 400 11.15 -7.09 4.69
C HIS A 400 10.70 -6.48 6.01
#